data_dcc04e6d739f27c9a44a1ea6663ddeac
#
_entry.id   dcc04e6d739f27c9a44a1ea6663ddeac
#
_cell.length_a   1.000
_cell.length_b   1.000
_cell.length_c   1.000
_cell.angle_alpha   90.00
_cell.angle_beta   90.00
_cell.angle_gamma   90.00
#
_symmetry.space_group_name_H-M   'P 1'
#
loop_
_entity.id
_entity.type
_entity.pdbx_description
1 polymer ?
#
loop_
_entity_poly.entity_id
_entity_poly.type
_entity_poly.pdbx_seq_one_letter_code
_entity_poly.pdbx_strand_id
1 'polypeptide(L)'
;MRSTFKILFYINRQKTKADGKTAIFCRITIDGRSAVMATGEECLPDEWNSKQSITDEKRINLRLAAFRELVEKTYSEMLTKDGVVSAELLKNRLQGVAATPTTLLAMSRAELQSVKACVGKSRSAGTYRNHTYSDKMLREWIEDKGRKDMPIHAVTEEMFEEFRFYLKKKRFTAKTVNRHLCWLS
;
A
#
# COMPACT_ATOMS: atom_id res chain seq x y z
N MET A 1 14.18 0.63 11.26
CA MET A 1 14.62 -0.08 10.03
C MET A 1 14.52 0.90 8.86
N ARG A 2 15.58 1.08 8.04
CA ARG A 2 15.48 1.91 6.83
C ARG A 2 14.68 1.14 5.78
N SER A 3 13.58 1.71 5.31
CA SER A 3 12.83 1.17 4.18
C SER A 3 13.69 1.13 2.92
N THR A 4 13.69 0.00 2.21
CA THR A 4 14.43 -0.13 0.95
C THR A 4 13.49 0.21 -0.20
N PHE A 5 13.84 1.24 -0.97
CA PHE A 5 13.09 1.66 -2.15
C PHE A 5 13.98 1.57 -3.39
N LYS A 6 13.53 0.84 -4.42
CA LYS A 6 14.24 0.66 -5.69
C LYS A 6 13.28 0.75 -6.87
N ILE A 7 13.73 1.38 -7.95
CA ILE A 7 13.05 1.49 -9.23
C ILE A 7 13.94 0.86 -10.30
N LEU A 8 13.40 -0.06 -11.08
CA LEU A 8 14.08 -0.72 -12.20
C LEU A 8 13.22 -0.66 -13.45
N PHE A 9 13.75 -0.11 -14.54
CA PHE A 9 13.16 -0.27 -15.86
C PHE A 9 13.73 -1.49 -16.56
N TYR A 10 12.88 -2.23 -17.26
CA TYR A 10 13.26 -3.42 -18.01
C TYR A 10 12.28 -3.72 -19.13
N ILE A 11 12.70 -4.51 -20.08
CA ILE A 11 11.87 -5.03 -21.16
C ILE A 11 11.68 -6.54 -21.03
N ASN A 12 10.60 -7.06 -21.62
CA ASN A 12 10.42 -8.51 -21.79
C ASN A 12 10.63 -8.87 -23.26
N ARG A 13 11.82 -9.38 -23.61
CA ARG A 13 12.19 -9.75 -24.98
C ARG A 13 11.33 -10.84 -25.61
N GLN A 14 10.62 -11.64 -24.78
CA GLN A 14 9.70 -12.68 -25.25
C GLN A 14 8.33 -12.13 -25.66
N LYS A 15 7.99 -10.90 -25.28
CA LYS A 15 6.71 -10.24 -25.58
C LYS A 15 6.92 -9.10 -26.57
N THR A 16 7.43 -9.43 -27.74
CA THR A 16 7.60 -8.47 -28.84
C THR A 16 6.30 -8.40 -29.63
N LYS A 17 5.88 -7.20 -29.98
CA LYS A 17 4.72 -6.94 -30.83
C LYS A 17 5.01 -7.28 -32.30
N ALA A 18 3.97 -7.27 -33.15
CA ALA A 18 4.11 -7.49 -34.59
C ALA A 18 5.00 -6.44 -35.30
N ASP A 19 5.12 -5.23 -34.73
CA ASP A 19 5.99 -4.15 -35.20
C ASP A 19 7.45 -4.28 -34.72
N GLY A 20 7.80 -5.37 -34.05
CA GLY A 20 9.13 -5.63 -33.51
C GLY A 20 9.44 -4.93 -32.19
N LYS A 21 8.54 -4.08 -31.67
CA LYS A 21 8.74 -3.36 -30.41
C LYS A 21 8.29 -4.15 -29.19
N THR A 22 8.89 -3.84 -28.06
CA THR A 22 8.50 -4.38 -26.75
C THR A 22 8.23 -3.23 -25.76
N ALA A 23 7.26 -3.45 -24.87
CA ALA A 23 6.94 -2.48 -23.83
C ALA A 23 8.04 -2.40 -22.77
N ILE A 24 8.29 -1.18 -22.28
CA ILE A 24 9.18 -0.92 -21.15
C ILE A 24 8.34 -0.94 -19.88
N PHE A 25 8.75 -1.78 -18.93
CA PHE A 25 8.12 -1.92 -17.62
C PHE A 25 8.93 -1.24 -16.53
N CYS A 26 8.22 -0.71 -15.55
CA CYS A 26 8.79 -0.22 -14.30
C CYS A 26 8.49 -1.24 -13.19
N ARG A 27 9.53 -1.76 -12.53
CA ARG A 27 9.42 -2.54 -11.30
C ARG A 27 9.77 -1.65 -10.12
N ILE A 28 8.83 -1.49 -9.22
CA ILE A 28 8.99 -0.77 -7.95
C ILE A 28 9.16 -1.83 -6.86
N THR A 29 10.23 -1.76 -6.08
CA THR A 29 10.47 -2.67 -4.96
C THR A 29 10.56 -1.86 -3.67
N ILE A 30 9.72 -2.20 -2.68
CA ILE A 30 9.71 -1.59 -1.35
C ILE A 30 9.73 -2.74 -0.33
N ASP A 31 10.70 -2.72 0.56
CA ASP A 31 10.87 -3.71 1.64
C ASP A 31 10.78 -5.17 1.14
N GLY A 32 11.46 -5.45 0.02
CA GLY A 32 11.53 -6.78 -0.59
C GLY A 32 10.31 -7.19 -1.42
N ARG A 33 9.23 -6.41 -1.42
CA ARG A 33 8.03 -6.67 -2.24
C ARG A 33 8.03 -5.80 -3.47
N SER A 34 7.63 -6.38 -4.61
CA SER A 34 7.66 -5.70 -5.91
C SER A 34 6.28 -5.58 -6.54
N ALA A 35 6.01 -4.43 -7.14
CA ALA A 35 4.92 -4.22 -8.07
C ALA A 35 5.47 -3.83 -9.44
N VAL A 36 4.78 -4.23 -10.50
CA VAL A 36 5.17 -3.94 -11.88
C VAL A 36 4.06 -3.17 -12.58
N MET A 37 4.46 -2.17 -13.36
CA MET A 37 3.55 -1.40 -14.22
C MET A 37 4.22 -1.07 -15.56
N ALA A 38 3.42 -0.91 -16.61
CA ALA A 38 3.91 -0.41 -17.89
C ALA A 38 4.21 1.08 -17.78
N THR A 39 5.28 1.54 -18.43
CA THR A 39 5.62 2.97 -18.51
C THR A 39 4.83 3.71 -19.58
N GLY A 40 4.23 2.98 -20.52
CA GLY A 40 3.62 3.51 -21.73
C GLY A 40 4.61 3.70 -22.88
N GLU A 41 5.91 3.49 -22.64
CA GLU A 41 6.96 3.59 -23.66
C GLU A 41 7.34 2.20 -24.19
N GLU A 42 7.84 2.17 -25.42
CA GLU A 42 8.25 0.97 -26.14
C GLU A 42 9.58 1.22 -26.86
N CYS A 43 10.37 0.17 -27.03
CA CYS A 43 11.61 0.22 -27.83
C CYS A 43 11.85 -1.09 -28.57
N LEU A 44 12.79 -1.09 -29.51
CA LEU A 44 13.29 -2.31 -30.10
C LEU A 44 14.14 -3.07 -29.08
N PRO A 45 14.00 -4.40 -28.96
CA PRO A 45 14.76 -5.21 -27.99
C PRO A 45 16.27 -5.04 -28.09
N ASP A 46 16.80 -4.80 -29.31
CA ASP A 46 18.24 -4.68 -29.58
C ASP A 46 18.80 -3.30 -29.14
N GLU A 47 17.94 -2.27 -29.10
CA GLU A 47 18.31 -0.93 -28.62
C GLU A 47 18.31 -0.82 -27.08
N TRP A 48 17.85 -1.86 -26.38
CA TRP A 48 17.72 -1.82 -24.92
C TRP A 48 19.02 -2.23 -24.20
N ASN A 49 19.61 -1.30 -23.47
CA ASN A 49 20.73 -1.56 -22.58
C ASN A 49 20.23 -1.96 -21.18
N SER A 50 20.25 -3.27 -20.88
CA SER A 50 19.74 -3.79 -19.59
C SER A 50 20.57 -3.37 -18.39
N LYS A 51 21.87 -3.06 -18.55
CA LYS A 51 22.75 -2.63 -17.43
C LYS A 51 22.44 -1.21 -16.99
N GLN A 52 22.17 -0.34 -17.95
CA GLN A 52 21.89 1.08 -17.70
C GLN A 52 20.38 1.37 -17.61
N SER A 53 19.52 0.41 -18.04
CA SER A 53 18.07 0.57 -18.13
C SER A 53 17.65 1.75 -19.02
N ILE A 54 18.29 1.88 -20.18
CA ILE A 54 18.06 2.92 -21.20
C ILE A 54 17.95 2.29 -22.59
N THR A 55 17.40 3.03 -23.52
CA THR A 55 17.36 2.74 -24.96
C THR A 55 18.27 3.72 -25.72
N ASP A 56 18.54 3.47 -26.99
CA ASP A 56 19.29 4.38 -27.87
C ASP A 56 18.48 5.66 -28.17
N GLU A 57 17.15 5.63 -28.03
CA GLU A 57 16.29 6.79 -28.23
C GLU A 57 16.32 7.77 -27.04
N LYS A 58 16.96 8.92 -27.22
CA LYS A 58 17.05 9.98 -26.18
C LYS A 58 15.68 10.45 -25.67
N ARG A 59 14.69 10.53 -26.57
CA ARG A 59 13.32 10.96 -26.21
C ARG A 59 12.66 10.01 -25.22
N ILE A 60 12.82 8.71 -25.43
CA ILE A 60 12.30 7.68 -24.50
C ILE A 60 13.01 7.78 -23.17
N ASN A 61 14.34 7.93 -23.17
CA ASN A 61 15.13 8.06 -21.94
C ASN A 61 14.71 9.28 -21.10
N LEU A 62 14.39 10.42 -21.73
CA LEU A 62 13.86 11.60 -21.03
C LEU A 62 12.51 11.31 -20.37
N ARG A 63 11.64 10.56 -21.04
CA ARG A 63 10.33 10.17 -20.47
C ARG A 63 10.49 9.17 -19.32
N LEU A 64 11.43 8.22 -19.44
CA LEU A 64 11.73 7.31 -18.36
C LEU A 64 12.31 8.04 -17.13
N ALA A 65 13.14 9.07 -17.34
CA ALA A 65 13.65 9.91 -16.27
C ALA A 65 12.51 10.69 -15.59
N ALA A 66 11.63 11.34 -16.35
CA ALA A 66 10.45 12.02 -15.80
C ALA A 66 9.51 11.06 -15.06
N PHE A 67 9.34 9.83 -15.58
CA PHE A 67 8.56 8.79 -14.92
C PHE A 67 9.19 8.38 -13.58
N ARG A 68 10.51 8.24 -13.53
CA ARG A 68 11.24 7.95 -12.28
C ARG A 68 11.02 9.05 -11.25
N GLU A 69 11.17 10.32 -11.63
CA GLU A 69 10.94 11.47 -10.74
C GLU A 69 9.49 11.48 -10.21
N LEU A 70 8.52 11.17 -11.06
CA LEU A 70 7.12 11.06 -10.63
C LEU A 70 6.92 9.96 -9.58
N VAL A 71 7.53 8.79 -9.78
CA VAL A 71 7.48 7.67 -8.84
C VAL A 71 8.12 8.05 -7.50
N GLU A 72 9.31 8.66 -7.52
CA GLU A 72 10.05 9.09 -6.34
C GLU A 72 9.30 10.18 -5.55
N LYS A 73 8.76 11.16 -6.26
CA LYS A 73 7.94 12.23 -5.68
C LYS A 73 6.69 11.65 -5.01
N THR A 74 5.94 10.80 -5.71
CA THR A 74 4.73 10.17 -5.18
C THR A 74 5.03 9.30 -3.97
N TYR A 75 6.14 8.56 -3.98
CA TYR A 75 6.61 7.78 -2.83
C TYR A 75 6.87 8.67 -1.62
N SER A 76 7.60 9.77 -1.81
CA SER A 76 7.93 10.72 -0.74
C SER A 76 6.70 11.40 -0.15
N GLU A 77 5.74 11.81 -1.01
CA GLU A 77 4.47 12.39 -0.59
C GLU A 77 3.64 11.40 0.25
N MET A 78 3.53 10.15 -0.21
CA MET A 78 2.81 9.10 0.50
C MET A 78 3.49 8.77 1.84
N LEU A 79 4.81 8.65 1.85
CA LEU A 79 5.55 8.37 3.08
C LEU A 79 5.37 9.48 4.12
N THR A 80 5.37 10.74 3.69
CA THR A 80 5.16 11.90 4.58
C THR A 80 3.74 11.93 5.13
N LYS A 81 2.75 11.67 4.26
CA LYS A 81 1.33 11.77 4.61
C LYS A 81 0.84 10.57 5.43
N ASP A 82 1.14 9.37 4.94
CA ASP A 82 0.55 8.12 5.43
C ASP A 82 1.50 7.32 6.34
N GLY A 83 2.81 7.65 6.31
CA GLY A 83 3.84 7.02 7.14
C GLY A 83 4.25 5.62 6.70
N VAL A 84 3.50 5.00 5.79
CA VAL A 84 3.74 3.65 5.25
C VAL A 84 3.41 3.63 3.76
N VAL A 85 4.31 3.08 2.96
CA VAL A 85 4.12 2.90 1.52
C VAL A 85 4.48 1.46 1.14
N SER A 86 3.58 0.77 0.43
CA SER A 86 3.90 -0.50 -0.22
C SER A 86 4.03 -0.30 -1.73
N ALA A 87 4.74 -1.22 -2.41
CA ALA A 87 4.93 -1.15 -3.86
C ALA A 87 3.58 -1.15 -4.63
N GLU A 88 2.60 -1.92 -4.15
CA GLU A 88 1.27 -1.99 -4.76
C GLU A 88 0.47 -0.70 -4.53
N LEU A 89 0.55 -0.10 -3.33
CA LEU A 89 -0.05 1.20 -3.03
C LEU A 89 0.45 2.28 -3.96
N LEU A 90 1.77 2.35 -4.11
CA LEU A 90 2.41 3.34 -4.96
C LEU A 90 2.01 3.16 -6.42
N LYS A 91 1.98 1.91 -6.92
CA LYS A 91 1.48 1.59 -8.26
C LYS A 91 0.04 2.05 -8.47
N ASN A 92 -0.87 1.70 -7.55
CA ASN A 92 -2.28 2.07 -7.63
C ASN A 92 -2.46 3.60 -7.65
N ARG A 93 -1.70 4.31 -6.84
CA ARG A 93 -1.69 5.77 -6.81
C ARG A 93 -1.24 6.37 -8.14
N LEU A 94 -0.16 5.84 -8.73
CA LEU A 94 0.37 6.28 -10.03
C LEU A 94 -0.60 6.00 -11.19
N GLN A 95 -1.36 4.92 -11.11
CA GLN A 95 -2.35 4.54 -12.11
C GLN A 95 -3.70 5.24 -11.93
N GLY A 96 -3.88 6.07 -10.90
CA GLY A 96 -5.15 6.72 -10.61
C GLY A 96 -6.27 5.73 -10.20
N VAL A 97 -5.91 4.50 -9.89
CA VAL A 97 -6.85 3.51 -9.35
C VAL A 97 -7.29 4.01 -7.98
N ALA A 98 -8.59 4.15 -7.77
CA ALA A 98 -9.14 4.48 -6.47
C ALA A 98 -8.54 3.53 -5.42
N ALA A 99 -7.84 4.08 -4.46
CA ALA A 99 -7.05 3.29 -3.53
C ALA A 99 -7.98 2.38 -2.72
N THR A 100 -7.98 1.09 -3.05
CA THR A 100 -8.45 0.10 -2.10
C THR A 100 -7.62 0.29 -0.83
N PRO A 101 -8.24 0.43 0.34
CA PRO A 101 -7.48 0.60 1.57
C PRO A 101 -6.51 -0.57 1.72
N THR A 102 -5.22 -0.29 1.74
CA THR A 102 -4.17 -1.32 1.83
C THR A 102 -3.40 -1.22 3.13
N THR A 103 -3.78 -0.25 3.96
CA THR A 103 -3.30 -0.11 5.33
C THR A 103 -4.41 -0.40 6.33
N LEU A 104 -4.04 -0.87 7.48
CA LEU A 104 -4.97 -1.34 8.51
C LEU A 104 -5.91 -0.25 8.99
N LEU A 105 -5.40 0.96 9.28
CA LEU A 105 -6.24 2.07 9.72
C LEU A 105 -7.09 2.65 8.59
N ALA A 106 -6.61 2.59 7.34
CA ALA A 106 -7.42 3.02 6.19
C ALA A 106 -8.60 2.05 5.97
N MET A 107 -8.39 0.73 6.14
CA MET A 107 -9.47 -0.26 6.11
C MET A 107 -10.46 -0.07 7.25
N SER A 108 -9.96 0.11 8.46
CA SER A 108 -10.80 0.36 9.63
C SER A 108 -11.70 1.59 9.43
N ARG A 109 -11.17 2.67 8.86
CA ARG A 109 -11.95 3.87 8.52
C ARG A 109 -13.00 3.61 7.44
N ALA A 110 -12.66 2.87 6.39
CA ALA A 110 -13.60 2.53 5.32
C ALA A 110 -14.77 1.71 5.88
N GLU A 111 -14.48 0.72 6.73
CA GLU A 111 -15.51 -0.09 7.38
C GLU A 111 -16.36 0.75 8.33
N LEU A 112 -15.77 1.67 9.12
CA LEU A 112 -16.55 2.60 9.94
C LEU A 112 -17.52 3.48 9.12
N GLN A 113 -17.11 3.93 7.94
CA GLN A 113 -17.96 4.70 7.04
C GLN A 113 -19.11 3.82 6.52
N SER A 114 -18.83 2.56 6.16
CA SER A 114 -19.84 1.58 5.74
C SER A 114 -20.86 1.34 6.85
N VAL A 115 -20.41 1.05 8.06
CA VAL A 115 -21.29 0.87 9.23
C VAL A 115 -22.13 2.12 9.52
N LYS A 116 -21.53 3.32 9.41
CA LYS A 116 -22.22 4.60 9.61
C LYS A 116 -23.36 4.79 8.61
N ALA A 117 -23.16 4.45 7.34
CA ALA A 117 -24.17 4.53 6.29
C ALA A 117 -25.36 3.58 6.53
N CYS A 118 -25.14 2.52 7.30
CA CYS A 118 -26.15 1.52 7.66
C CYS A 118 -26.90 1.83 8.96
N VAL A 119 -26.51 2.87 9.72
CA VAL A 119 -27.18 3.25 10.98
C VAL A 119 -28.61 3.71 10.69
N GLY A 120 -29.57 3.19 11.47
CA GLY A 120 -30.99 3.44 11.28
C GLY A 120 -31.66 2.57 10.20
N LYS A 121 -30.87 1.75 9.48
CA LYS A 121 -31.36 0.78 8.48
C LYS A 121 -31.17 -0.64 8.99
N SER A 122 -29.94 -1.15 8.93
CA SER A 122 -29.55 -2.50 9.31
C SER A 122 -28.63 -2.55 10.54
N ARG A 123 -28.17 -1.42 11.03
CA ARG A 123 -27.26 -1.29 12.18
C ARG A 123 -27.78 -0.27 13.19
N SER A 124 -27.53 -0.53 14.48
CA SER A 124 -27.88 0.40 15.55
C SER A 124 -26.80 1.47 15.75
N ALA A 125 -27.19 2.63 16.29
CA ALA A 125 -26.25 3.67 16.71
C ALA A 125 -25.26 3.16 17.80
N GLY A 126 -25.69 2.19 18.63
CA GLY A 126 -24.84 1.51 19.61
C GLY A 126 -23.74 0.68 18.95
N THR A 127 -24.06 -0.03 17.86
CA THR A 127 -23.10 -0.79 17.06
C THR A 127 -22.03 0.15 16.50
N TYR A 128 -22.42 1.26 15.89
CA TYR A 128 -21.49 2.25 15.36
C TYR A 128 -20.55 2.82 16.44
N ARG A 129 -21.10 3.18 17.62
CA ARG A 129 -20.26 3.66 18.75
C ARG A 129 -19.25 2.60 19.21
N ASN A 130 -19.66 1.34 19.27
CA ASN A 130 -18.76 0.24 19.64
C ASN A 130 -17.61 0.06 18.63
N HIS A 131 -17.89 0.12 17.33
CA HIS A 131 -16.88 0.03 16.29
C HIS A 131 -15.94 1.25 16.28
N THR A 132 -16.48 2.45 16.48
CA THR A 132 -15.66 3.67 16.64
C THR A 132 -14.68 3.55 17.82
N TYR A 133 -15.13 2.95 18.91
CA TYR A 133 -14.25 2.71 20.06
C TYR A 133 -13.20 1.65 19.77
N SER A 134 -13.53 0.61 19.00
CA SER A 134 -12.55 -0.41 18.58
C SER A 134 -11.51 0.18 17.61
N ASP A 135 -11.91 1.02 16.66
CA ASP A 135 -10.98 1.77 15.78
C ASP A 135 -10.04 2.66 16.61
N LYS A 136 -10.56 3.34 17.62
CA LYS A 136 -9.73 4.15 18.53
C LYS A 136 -8.68 3.30 19.24
N MET A 137 -9.04 2.14 19.79
CA MET A 137 -8.12 1.24 20.47
C MET A 137 -7.05 0.68 19.52
N LEU A 138 -7.44 0.37 18.29
CA LEU A 138 -6.50 -0.09 17.26
C LEU A 138 -5.49 1.01 16.91
N ARG A 139 -5.93 2.24 16.75
CA ARG A 139 -5.08 3.40 16.48
C ARG A 139 -4.10 3.66 17.61
N GLU A 140 -4.57 3.73 18.85
CA GLU A 140 -3.72 3.93 20.01
C GLU A 140 -2.65 2.84 20.14
N TRP A 141 -2.98 1.58 19.83
CA TRP A 141 -2.03 0.48 19.86
C TRP A 141 -0.95 0.62 18.77
N ILE A 142 -1.32 1.04 17.56
CA ILE A 142 -0.37 1.27 16.46
C ILE A 142 0.57 2.44 16.81
N GLU A 143 0.03 3.51 17.41
CA GLU A 143 0.80 4.67 17.87
C GLU A 143 1.76 4.30 19.01
N ASP A 144 1.32 3.46 19.96
CA ASP A 144 2.16 2.93 21.06
C ASP A 144 3.39 2.15 20.53
N LYS A 145 3.28 1.55 19.36
CA LYS A 145 4.39 0.92 18.63
C LYS A 145 5.27 1.92 17.85
N GLY A 146 5.05 3.21 17.97
CA GLY A 146 5.79 4.26 17.26
C GLY A 146 5.50 4.28 15.76
N ARG A 147 4.35 3.74 15.31
CA ARG A 147 3.93 3.69 13.90
C ARG A 147 2.72 4.59 13.66
N LYS A 148 2.62 5.18 12.48
CA LYS A 148 1.44 5.94 12.05
C LYS A 148 0.32 5.05 11.51
N ASP A 149 0.69 3.96 10.83
CA ASP A 149 -0.20 2.95 10.25
C ASP A 149 0.61 1.70 9.90
N MET A 150 -0.02 0.65 9.41
CA MET A 150 0.66 -0.56 8.95
C MET A 150 -0.02 -1.17 7.72
N PRO A 151 0.76 -1.79 6.80
CA PRO A 151 0.20 -2.48 5.65
C PRO A 151 -0.61 -3.71 6.11
N ILE A 152 -1.77 -3.97 5.46
CA ILE A 152 -2.62 -5.14 5.80
C ILE A 152 -1.84 -6.45 5.71
N HIS A 153 -0.98 -6.58 4.71
CA HIS A 153 -0.19 -7.80 4.56
C HIS A 153 0.86 -8.03 5.67
N ALA A 154 1.10 -7.03 6.52
CA ALA A 154 1.95 -7.16 7.70
C ALA A 154 1.17 -7.59 8.96
N VAL A 155 -0.15 -7.73 8.86
CA VAL A 155 -1.00 -8.25 9.94
C VAL A 155 -0.80 -9.77 10.00
N THR A 156 -0.27 -10.23 11.12
CA THR A 156 0.03 -11.65 11.40
C THR A 156 -0.74 -12.11 12.65
N GLU A 157 -0.81 -13.42 12.85
CA GLU A 157 -1.40 -13.99 14.05
C GLU A 157 -0.69 -13.49 15.34
N GLU A 158 0.62 -13.35 15.30
CA GLU A 158 1.41 -12.79 16.40
C GLU A 158 0.95 -11.37 16.77
N MET A 159 0.59 -10.56 15.79
CA MET A 159 0.08 -9.21 16.03
C MET A 159 -1.31 -9.21 16.69
N PHE A 160 -2.15 -10.20 16.42
CA PHE A 160 -3.41 -10.38 17.15
C PHE A 160 -3.16 -10.64 18.63
N GLU A 161 -2.17 -11.47 18.97
CA GLU A 161 -1.80 -11.74 20.37
C GLU A 161 -1.20 -10.51 21.04
N GLU A 162 -0.37 -9.74 20.33
CA GLU A 162 0.18 -8.47 20.85
C GLU A 162 -0.93 -7.44 21.12
N PHE A 163 -1.89 -7.31 20.22
CA PHE A 163 -3.04 -6.41 20.41
C PHE A 163 -3.93 -6.90 21.57
N ARG A 164 -4.16 -8.22 21.68
CA ARG A 164 -4.86 -8.83 22.81
C ARG A 164 -4.18 -8.49 24.13
N PHE A 165 -2.85 -8.60 24.19
CA PHE A 165 -2.08 -8.28 25.38
C PHE A 165 -2.17 -6.79 25.74
N TYR A 166 -2.06 -5.91 24.74
CA TYR A 166 -2.26 -4.47 24.91
C TYR A 166 -3.63 -4.14 25.53
N LEU A 167 -4.70 -4.75 25.02
CA LEU A 167 -6.06 -4.56 25.55
C LEU A 167 -6.20 -5.07 27.00
N LYS A 168 -5.55 -6.20 27.34
CA LYS A 168 -5.52 -6.73 28.71
C LYS A 168 -4.79 -5.79 29.67
N LYS A 169 -3.70 -5.15 29.25
CA LYS A 169 -3.01 -4.11 30.05
C LYS A 169 -3.92 -2.93 30.37
N LYS A 170 -4.87 -2.59 29.51
CA LYS A 170 -5.89 -1.56 29.76
C LYS A 170 -7.01 -2.03 30.69
N ARG A 171 -6.91 -3.22 31.28
CA ARG A 171 -7.86 -3.84 32.24
C ARG A 171 -9.27 -4.04 31.69
N PHE A 172 -9.41 -4.24 30.38
CA PHE A 172 -10.69 -4.60 29.79
C PHE A 172 -11.11 -6.03 30.16
N THR A 173 -12.42 -6.23 30.30
CA THR A 173 -12.99 -7.56 30.49
C THR A 173 -12.79 -8.43 29.25
N ALA A 174 -12.78 -9.77 29.42
CA ALA A 174 -12.63 -10.71 28.30
C ALA A 174 -13.63 -10.45 27.16
N LYS A 175 -14.90 -10.13 27.51
CA LYS A 175 -15.94 -9.78 26.52
C LYS A 175 -15.58 -8.54 25.71
N THR A 176 -15.01 -7.51 26.34
CA THR A 176 -14.59 -6.27 25.68
C THR A 176 -13.35 -6.52 24.80
N VAL A 177 -12.39 -7.29 25.28
CA VAL A 177 -11.21 -7.69 24.50
C VAL A 177 -11.63 -8.42 23.21
N ASN A 178 -12.49 -9.44 23.33
CA ASN A 178 -12.98 -10.18 22.17
C ASN A 178 -13.69 -9.28 21.16
N ARG A 179 -14.50 -8.32 21.62
CA ARG A 179 -15.15 -7.35 20.72
C ARG A 179 -14.15 -6.52 19.91
N HIS A 180 -13.04 -6.08 20.53
CA HIS A 180 -12.00 -5.33 19.83
C HIS A 180 -11.21 -6.22 18.88
N LEU A 181 -10.98 -7.48 19.23
CA LEU A 181 -10.34 -8.46 18.33
C LEU A 181 -11.22 -8.78 17.11
N CYS A 182 -12.53 -8.93 17.29
CA CYS A 182 -13.48 -9.09 16.17
C CYS A 182 -13.52 -7.89 15.21
N TRP A 183 -13.08 -6.71 15.63
CA TRP A 183 -12.95 -5.56 14.74
C TRP A 183 -11.70 -5.68 13.85
N LEU A 184 -10.68 -6.37 14.32
CA LEU A 184 -9.43 -6.58 13.60
C LEU A 184 -9.49 -7.79 12.64
N SER A 185 -10.36 -8.75 12.91
CA SER A 185 -10.61 -9.94 12.07
C SER A 185 -11.53 -9.65 10.88
#